data_2790bd06d61d44ccf52e3da1f6af9087
#
_entry.id   2790bd06d61d44ccf52e3da1f6af9087
#
_cell.length_a   1.000
_cell.length_b   1.000
_cell.length_c   1.000
_cell.angle_alpha   90.00
_cell.angle_beta   90.00
_cell.angle_gamma   90.00
#
_symmetry.space_group_name_H-M   'P 1'
#
loop_
_entity.id
_entity.type
_entity.pdbx_description
1 polymer ?
#
loop_
_entity_poly.entity_id
_entity_poly.type
_entity_poly.pdbx_seq_one_letter_code
_entity_poly.pdbx_strand_id
1 'polypeptide(L)'
;MKNSILELAEKIKEKSRPTRTAYLKRVKAMQNRDRGADRLGCANVAHAFASLPVDKRLTIIEEKKPNIAVVSAYNDMLSAHKPYENYPDLIRSVAHQNGATVQVAAGVPDV
;
A
#
# COMPACT_ATOMS: atom_id res chain seq x y z
N MET A 1 -27.22 24.36 -1.69
CA MET A 1 -26.20 23.42 -2.22
C MET A 1 -25.45 22.66 -1.12
N LYS A 2 -24.90 23.35 -0.13
CA LYS A 2 -24.13 22.70 0.96
C LYS A 2 -24.97 21.68 1.77
N ASN A 3 -26.23 21.98 2.05
CA ASN A 3 -27.11 21.07 2.80
C ASN A 3 -27.46 19.79 2.04
N SER A 4 -27.74 19.90 0.73
CA SER A 4 -28.07 18.72 -0.09
C SER A 4 -26.89 17.75 -0.24
N ILE A 5 -25.65 18.25 -0.24
CA ILE A 5 -24.45 17.43 -0.26
C ILE A 5 -24.29 16.67 1.07
N LEU A 6 -24.51 17.37 2.18
CA LEU A 6 -24.46 16.75 3.51
C LEU A 6 -25.53 15.67 3.69
N GLU A 7 -26.77 15.96 3.26
CA GLU A 7 -27.87 14.98 3.29
C GLU A 7 -27.56 13.74 2.44
N LEU A 8 -26.98 13.93 1.24
CA LEU A 8 -26.55 12.81 0.40
C LEU A 8 -25.44 11.99 1.07
N ALA A 9 -24.46 12.66 1.67
CA ALA A 9 -23.38 12.00 2.39
C ALA A 9 -23.92 11.14 3.55
N GLU A 10 -24.89 11.65 4.32
CA GLU A 10 -25.52 10.87 5.40
C GLU A 10 -26.29 9.66 4.87
N LYS A 11 -27.01 9.80 3.76
CA LYS A 11 -27.69 8.65 3.11
C LYS A 11 -26.68 7.58 2.65
N ILE A 12 -25.54 7.98 2.09
CA ILE A 12 -24.49 7.06 1.69
C ILE A 12 -23.90 6.34 2.91
N LYS A 13 -23.63 7.07 3.99
CA LYS A 13 -23.14 6.48 5.25
C LYS A 13 -24.13 5.45 5.81
N GLU A 14 -25.41 5.78 5.87
CA GLU A 14 -26.44 4.87 6.35
C GLU A 14 -26.49 3.58 5.51
N LYS A 15 -26.55 3.73 4.19
CA LYS A 15 -26.59 2.59 3.26
C LYS A 15 -25.36 1.70 3.38
N SER A 16 -24.19 2.27 3.58
CA SER A 16 -22.92 1.55 3.65
C SER A 16 -22.57 1.06 5.06
N ARG A 17 -23.32 1.46 6.11
CA ARG A 17 -23.01 1.18 7.50
C ARG A 17 -22.73 -0.30 7.80
N PRO A 18 -23.56 -1.26 7.37
CA PRO A 18 -23.32 -2.67 7.68
C PRO A 18 -22.01 -3.19 7.05
N THR A 19 -21.80 -2.89 5.78
CA THR A 19 -20.61 -3.33 5.04
C THR A 19 -19.34 -2.62 5.56
N ARG A 20 -19.45 -1.33 5.85
CA ARG A 20 -18.34 -0.54 6.41
C ARG A 20 -17.96 -1.02 7.82
N THR A 21 -18.94 -1.29 8.66
CA THR A 21 -18.71 -1.82 10.01
C THR A 21 -18.03 -3.18 9.96
N ALA A 22 -18.47 -4.08 9.10
CA ALA A 22 -17.84 -5.38 8.90
C ALA A 22 -16.41 -5.26 8.39
N TYR A 23 -16.16 -4.35 7.45
CA TYR A 23 -14.83 -4.05 6.94
C TYR A 23 -13.90 -3.53 8.03
N LEU A 24 -14.33 -2.53 8.79
CA LEU A 24 -13.53 -1.95 9.88
C LEU A 24 -13.22 -2.96 10.98
N LYS A 25 -14.16 -3.85 11.29
CA LYS A 25 -13.93 -4.95 12.24
C LYS A 25 -12.81 -5.88 11.76
N ARG A 26 -12.80 -6.24 10.47
CA ARG A 26 -11.72 -7.05 9.87
C ARG A 26 -10.38 -6.32 9.91
N VAL A 27 -10.35 -5.05 9.52
CA VAL A 27 -9.13 -4.23 9.57
C VAL A 27 -8.57 -4.18 10.98
N LYS A 28 -9.41 -3.90 11.98
CA LYS A 28 -9.00 -3.84 13.39
C LYS A 28 -8.45 -5.18 13.89
N ALA A 29 -9.08 -6.29 13.52
CA ALA A 29 -8.60 -7.62 13.87
C ALA A 29 -7.23 -7.92 13.25
N MET A 30 -6.95 -7.40 12.05
CA MET A 30 -5.66 -7.55 11.37
C MET A 30 -4.55 -6.68 11.95
N GLN A 31 -4.90 -5.54 12.55
CA GLN A 31 -3.90 -4.64 13.18
C GLN A 31 -3.18 -5.29 14.35
N ASN A 32 -3.83 -6.21 15.06
CA ASN A 32 -3.29 -6.89 16.23
C ASN A 32 -2.48 -8.16 15.88
N ARG A 33 -2.36 -8.50 14.61
CA ARG A 33 -1.54 -9.62 14.17
C ARG A 33 -0.11 -9.15 13.95
N ASP A 34 0.82 -10.05 14.24
CA ASP A 34 2.23 -9.82 13.93
C ASP A 34 2.41 -9.41 12.48
N ARG A 35 3.42 -8.57 12.26
CA ARG A 35 3.63 -7.87 11.00
C ARG A 35 3.88 -8.82 9.85
N GLY A 36 3.66 -8.31 8.65
CA GLY A 36 3.57 -9.01 7.39
C GLY A 36 4.54 -10.16 7.12
N ALA A 37 5.76 -10.12 7.66
CA ALA A 37 6.75 -11.18 7.50
C ALA A 37 6.25 -12.53 8.04
N ASP A 38 5.51 -12.52 9.14
CA ASP A 38 5.00 -13.75 9.77
C ASP A 38 3.78 -14.33 9.04
N ARG A 39 3.23 -13.59 8.11
CA ARG A 39 2.04 -13.96 7.33
C ARG A 39 2.35 -14.36 5.89
N LEU A 40 3.55 -14.05 5.42
CA LEU A 40 4.00 -14.41 4.09
C LEU A 40 4.73 -15.75 4.12
N GLY A 41 4.62 -16.52 3.06
CA GLY A 41 5.44 -17.71 2.90
C GLY A 41 6.93 -17.35 2.96
N CYS A 42 7.72 -18.22 3.62
CA CYS A 42 9.16 -17.99 3.85
C CYS A 42 9.93 -17.61 2.58
N ALA A 43 9.60 -18.25 1.45
CA ALA A 43 10.23 -17.95 0.17
C ALA A 43 9.92 -16.52 -0.31
N ASN A 44 8.67 -16.06 -0.17
CA ASN A 44 8.28 -14.71 -0.58
C ASN A 44 8.98 -13.63 0.26
N VAL A 45 9.11 -13.84 1.56
CA VAL A 45 9.85 -12.96 2.45
C VAL A 45 11.33 -12.92 2.07
N ALA A 46 11.94 -14.07 1.80
CA ALA A 46 13.33 -14.17 1.40
C ALA A 46 13.61 -13.42 0.09
N HIS A 47 12.74 -13.54 -0.90
CA HIS A 47 12.89 -12.82 -2.17
C HIS A 47 12.71 -11.31 -1.99
N ALA A 48 11.69 -10.86 -1.28
CA ALA A 48 11.49 -9.45 -0.99
C ALA A 48 12.69 -8.85 -0.25
N PHE A 49 13.20 -9.57 0.73
CA PHE A 49 14.37 -9.18 1.50
C PHE A 49 15.64 -9.13 0.64
N ALA A 50 15.91 -10.16 -0.16
CA ALA A 50 17.12 -10.25 -0.98
C ALA A 50 17.20 -9.15 -2.04
N SER A 51 16.06 -8.68 -2.53
CA SER A 51 16.00 -7.61 -3.55
C SER A 51 16.21 -6.20 -2.98
N LEU A 52 16.18 -6.03 -1.67
CA LEU A 52 16.40 -4.73 -1.03
C LEU A 52 17.90 -4.40 -0.94
N PRO A 53 18.27 -3.10 -0.97
CA PRO A 53 19.61 -2.65 -0.60
C PRO A 53 19.99 -3.14 0.80
N VAL A 54 21.27 -3.41 1.02
CA VAL A 54 21.76 -4.03 2.28
C VAL A 54 21.36 -3.22 3.52
N ASP A 55 21.47 -1.91 3.46
CA ASP A 55 21.08 -1.00 4.54
C ASP A 55 19.57 -1.05 4.86
N LYS A 56 18.73 -1.40 3.89
CA LYS A 56 17.27 -1.50 4.06
C LYS A 56 16.79 -2.86 4.53
N ARG A 57 17.62 -3.89 4.38
CA ARG A 57 17.30 -5.24 4.87
C ARG A 57 17.14 -5.27 6.38
N LEU A 58 18.05 -4.64 7.10
CA LEU A 58 18.00 -4.56 8.56
C LEU A 58 16.77 -3.79 9.06
N THR A 59 16.39 -2.73 8.37
CA THR A 59 15.21 -1.94 8.71
C THR A 59 13.94 -2.79 8.78
N ILE A 60 13.78 -3.76 7.89
CA ILE A 60 12.58 -4.63 7.89
C ILE A 60 12.66 -5.67 9.02
N ILE A 61 13.82 -6.30 9.20
CA ILE A 61 13.98 -7.44 10.10
C ILE A 61 14.11 -7.00 11.56
N GLU A 62 15.07 -6.12 11.83
CA GLU A 62 15.40 -5.73 13.21
C GLU A 62 14.43 -4.69 13.75
N GLU A 63 14.08 -3.69 12.94
CA GLU A 63 13.23 -2.59 13.37
C GLU A 63 11.75 -2.83 13.13
N LYS A 64 11.40 -3.90 12.44
CA LYS A 64 10.01 -4.24 12.05
C LYS A 64 9.28 -3.06 11.39
N LYS A 65 9.98 -2.27 10.61
CA LYS A 65 9.42 -1.13 9.88
C LYS A 65 8.54 -1.59 8.71
N PRO A 66 7.59 -0.78 8.28
CA PRO A 66 6.72 -1.14 7.17
C PRO A 66 7.49 -1.21 5.85
N ASN A 67 7.15 -2.20 5.04
CA ASN A 67 7.54 -2.31 3.64
C ASN A 67 6.31 -2.05 2.77
N ILE A 68 6.35 -1.00 1.96
CA ILE A 68 5.24 -0.54 1.13
C ILE A 68 5.37 -1.15 -0.26
N ALA A 69 4.36 -1.88 -0.69
CA ALA A 69 4.27 -2.38 -2.04
C ALA A 69 3.63 -1.34 -2.97
N VAL A 70 4.28 -1.02 -4.07
CA VAL A 70 3.75 -0.14 -5.10
C VAL A 70 3.26 -0.99 -6.27
N VAL A 71 2.00 -0.81 -6.63
CA VAL A 71 1.42 -1.35 -7.86
C VAL A 71 1.10 -0.17 -8.76
N SER A 72 1.62 -0.17 -9.98
CA SER A 72 1.53 0.97 -10.89
C SER A 72 1.00 0.55 -12.25
N ALA A 73 0.21 1.41 -12.87
CA ALA A 73 -0.25 1.29 -14.25
C ALA A 73 0.70 1.97 -15.25
N TYR A 74 1.93 2.32 -14.84
CA TYR A 74 2.91 2.90 -15.75
C TYR A 74 3.12 2.03 -16.98
N ASN A 75 3.08 2.67 -18.15
CA ASN A 75 3.57 2.12 -19.40
C ASN A 75 3.94 3.26 -20.37
N ASP A 76 4.78 2.96 -21.34
CA ASP A 76 5.27 3.93 -22.31
C ASP A 76 4.26 4.24 -23.44
N MET A 77 3.29 3.36 -23.64
CA MET A 77 2.38 3.43 -24.78
C MET A 77 1.18 4.32 -24.54
N LEU A 78 0.81 4.54 -23.28
CA LEU A 78 -0.31 5.41 -22.90
C LEU A 78 0.20 6.73 -22.34
N SER A 79 -0.07 7.82 -23.04
CA SER A 79 0.35 9.16 -22.64
C SER A 79 -0.19 9.58 -21.28
N ALA A 80 -1.37 9.11 -20.91
CA ALA A 80 -1.97 9.37 -19.59
C ALA A 80 -1.24 8.66 -18.45
N HIS A 81 -0.55 7.54 -18.73
CA HIS A 81 0.15 6.72 -17.72
C HIS A 81 1.67 6.93 -17.73
N LYS A 82 2.22 7.52 -18.78
CA LYS A 82 3.65 7.84 -18.86
C LYS A 82 4.17 8.64 -17.65
N PRO A 83 3.43 9.64 -17.11
CA PRO A 83 3.88 10.39 -15.94
C PRO A 83 4.12 9.56 -14.67
N TYR A 84 3.56 8.34 -14.59
CA TYR A 84 3.76 7.47 -13.41
C TYR A 84 5.15 6.85 -13.33
N GLU A 85 5.97 6.99 -14.38
CA GLU A 85 7.31 6.42 -14.45
C GLU A 85 8.17 6.73 -13.22
N ASN A 86 8.13 7.98 -12.75
CA ASN A 86 8.98 8.47 -11.68
C ASN A 86 8.34 8.39 -10.29
N TYR A 87 7.07 8.00 -10.19
CA TYR A 87 6.37 7.96 -8.90
C TYR A 87 6.96 6.95 -7.92
N PRO A 88 7.35 5.74 -8.32
CA PRO A 88 7.96 4.79 -7.38
C PRO A 88 9.22 5.34 -6.72
N ASP A 89 10.07 6.06 -7.44
CA ASP A 89 11.30 6.63 -6.89
C ASP A 89 11.01 7.78 -5.93
N LEU A 90 10.03 8.62 -6.25
CA LEU A 90 9.58 9.69 -5.35
C LEU A 90 9.02 9.11 -4.05
N ILE A 91 8.15 8.12 -4.15
CA ILE A 91 7.55 7.44 -2.99
C ILE A 91 8.65 6.78 -2.16
N ARG A 92 9.60 6.10 -2.80
CA ARG A 92 10.75 5.46 -2.13
C ARG A 92 11.57 6.45 -1.34
N SER A 93 11.89 7.60 -1.93
CA SER A 93 12.66 8.65 -1.28
C SER A 93 11.97 9.15 -0.01
N VAL A 94 10.70 9.48 -0.09
CA VAL A 94 9.92 9.97 1.06
C VAL A 94 9.74 8.89 2.12
N ALA A 95 9.46 7.66 1.72
CA ALA A 95 9.30 6.55 2.65
C ALA A 95 10.59 6.24 3.42
N HIS A 96 11.73 6.26 2.75
CA HIS A 96 13.03 6.06 3.40
C HIS A 96 13.33 7.13 4.44
N GLN A 97 12.97 8.39 4.17
CA GLN A 97 13.11 9.48 5.14
C GLN A 97 12.25 9.29 6.38
N ASN A 98 11.16 8.53 6.25
CA ASN A 98 10.21 8.24 7.33
C ASN A 98 10.38 6.83 7.92
N GLY A 99 11.47 6.16 7.64
CA GLY A 99 11.80 4.86 8.22
C GLY A 99 11.04 3.68 7.63
N ALA A 100 10.46 3.82 6.44
CA ALA A 100 9.82 2.73 5.71
C ALA A 100 10.66 2.30 4.49
N THR A 101 10.36 1.14 3.93
CA THR A 101 10.92 0.67 2.67
C THR A 101 9.84 0.57 1.61
N VAL A 102 10.24 0.62 0.34
CA VAL A 102 9.30 0.59 -0.80
C VAL A 102 9.84 -0.35 -1.86
N GLN A 103 8.98 -1.22 -2.34
CA GLN A 103 9.26 -2.09 -3.47
C GLN A 103 8.15 -2.00 -4.51
N VAL A 104 8.49 -1.98 -5.78
CA VAL A 104 7.51 -2.15 -6.85
C VAL A 104 7.13 -3.62 -6.90
N ALA A 105 5.89 -3.93 -6.57
CA ALA A 105 5.41 -5.30 -6.46
C ALA A 105 4.86 -5.83 -7.78
N ALA A 106 4.17 -4.98 -8.54
CA ALA A 106 3.59 -5.33 -9.83
C ALA A 106 3.25 -4.10 -10.65
N GLY A 107 3.10 -4.28 -11.94
CA GLY A 107 2.41 -3.37 -12.83
C GLY A 107 1.01 -3.89 -13.14
N VAL A 108 0.06 -3.00 -13.27
CA VAL A 108 -1.28 -3.32 -13.80
C VAL A 108 -1.27 -2.97 -15.27
N PRO A 109 -1.41 -3.95 -16.18
CA PRO A 109 -1.55 -3.64 -17.58
C PRO A 109 -2.86 -2.88 -17.77
N ASP A 110 -2.77 -1.74 -18.42
CA ASP A 110 -3.93 -0.99 -18.85
C ASP A 110 -4.23 -1.36 -20.30
N VAL A 111 -5.38 -1.87 -20.50
CA VAL A 111 -5.83 -2.36 -21.79
C VAL A 111 -6.69 -1.30 -22.46
#